data_7d6a643e2ea631eb3a5925c77dec77df
#
_entry.id   7d6a643e2ea631eb3a5925c77dec77df
#
_cell.length_a   1.000
_cell.length_b   1.000
_cell.length_c   1.000
_cell.angle_alpha   90.00
_cell.angle_beta   90.00
_cell.angle_gamma   90.00
#
_symmetry.space_group_name_H-M   'P 1'
#
loop_
_entity.id
_entity.type
_entity.pdbx_description
1 polymer ?
#
loop_
_entity_poly.entity_id
_entity_poly.type
_entity_poly.pdbx_seq_one_letter_code
_entity_poly.pdbx_strand_id
1 'polypeptide(L)'
;EDSVRMIADAKKEGMDITAEVTPHHFTLTEDAITEDDANYKMNPPLRTRKDVDKLIEGLKSGVIDCIATDHAPHHKTEKERGFVDAPFGITGLETSVALTITELVKKGVLTPLQMAERMSYTPAKIIGIDKGTLLPGKAADITIIDPDMEYVIDSNTFASKGHNTPFDGKKVSGQVRYTIVSGKVVYSNNNGTEVIIDKDVPKL
;
A
#
# COMPACT_ATOMS: atom_id res chain seq x y z
N GLU A 1 -8.99 0.59 -16.84
CA GLU A 1 -8.38 0.90 -18.15
C GLU A 1 -8.69 2.34 -18.56
N ASP A 2 -9.95 2.72 -18.69
CA ASP A 2 -10.34 4.04 -19.19
C ASP A 2 -9.85 5.19 -18.32
N SER A 3 -9.90 5.07 -17.00
CA SER A 3 -9.40 6.10 -16.08
C SER A 3 -7.92 6.38 -16.31
N VAL A 4 -7.09 5.34 -16.50
CA VAL A 4 -5.64 5.50 -16.78
C VAL A 4 -5.43 6.25 -18.10
N ARG A 5 -6.21 5.94 -19.13
CA ARG A 5 -6.17 6.64 -20.43
C ARG A 5 -6.57 8.11 -20.26
N MET A 6 -7.67 8.39 -19.58
CA MET A 6 -8.14 9.77 -19.35
C MET A 6 -7.10 10.61 -18.59
N ILE A 7 -6.45 10.04 -17.57
CA ILE A 7 -5.38 10.71 -16.83
C ILE A 7 -4.18 10.98 -17.74
N ALA A 8 -3.78 9.98 -18.56
CA ALA A 8 -2.68 10.15 -19.50
C ALA A 8 -2.96 11.28 -20.52
N ASP A 9 -4.19 11.34 -21.05
CA ASP A 9 -4.59 12.36 -22.00
C ASP A 9 -4.63 13.75 -21.35
N ALA A 10 -5.21 13.88 -20.15
CA ALA A 10 -5.23 15.13 -19.40
C ALA A 10 -3.82 15.66 -19.07
N LYS A 11 -2.90 14.77 -18.67
CA LYS A 11 -1.48 15.13 -18.44
C LYS A 11 -0.80 15.60 -19.73
N LYS A 12 -1.08 14.99 -20.91
CA LYS A 12 -0.57 15.44 -22.20
C LYS A 12 -1.09 16.82 -22.59
N GLU A 13 -2.31 17.15 -22.21
CA GLU A 13 -2.91 18.48 -22.39
C GLU A 13 -2.37 19.53 -21.41
N GLY A 14 -1.45 19.15 -20.52
CA GLY A 14 -0.81 20.04 -19.54
C GLY A 14 -1.64 20.32 -18.32
N MET A 15 -2.66 19.51 -18.02
CA MET A 15 -3.44 19.65 -16.80
C MET A 15 -2.60 19.26 -15.59
N ASP A 16 -2.65 20.06 -14.53
CA ASP A 16 -2.00 19.79 -13.25
C ASP A 16 -2.86 18.83 -12.43
N ILE A 17 -2.72 17.55 -12.73
CA ILE A 17 -3.44 16.46 -12.06
C ILE A 17 -2.48 15.37 -11.60
N THR A 18 -2.82 14.72 -10.51
CA THR A 18 -2.13 13.54 -9.99
C THR A 18 -3.11 12.38 -9.82
N ALA A 19 -2.57 11.18 -9.85
CA ALA A 19 -3.35 9.95 -9.67
C ALA A 19 -2.63 8.98 -8.76
N GLU A 20 -3.40 8.19 -8.03
CA GLU A 20 -2.89 7.15 -7.15
C GLU A 20 -3.51 5.79 -7.47
N VAL A 21 -2.84 4.73 -7.03
CA VAL A 21 -3.37 3.37 -7.06
C VAL A 21 -3.09 2.69 -5.72
N THR A 22 -3.97 1.80 -5.32
CA THR A 22 -3.81 1.05 -4.07
C THR A 22 -3.19 -0.33 -4.31
N PRO A 23 -2.51 -0.92 -3.29
CA PRO A 23 -1.94 -2.26 -3.41
C PRO A 23 -2.96 -3.33 -3.78
N HIS A 24 -4.17 -3.27 -3.27
CA HIS A 24 -5.20 -4.25 -3.61
C HIS A 24 -5.66 -4.17 -5.07
N HIS A 25 -5.66 -2.98 -5.70
CA HIS A 25 -6.07 -2.82 -7.09
C HIS A 25 -5.01 -3.26 -8.12
N PHE A 26 -3.72 -3.31 -7.76
CA PHE A 26 -2.73 -3.92 -8.64
C PHE A 26 -2.40 -5.39 -8.29
N THR A 27 -2.99 -5.93 -7.21
CA THR A 27 -2.77 -7.31 -6.78
C THR A 27 -3.93 -8.23 -7.13
N LEU A 28 -5.17 -7.78 -6.92
CA LEU A 28 -6.38 -8.58 -7.01
C LEU A 28 -7.20 -8.26 -8.27
N THR A 29 -7.93 -9.26 -8.74
CA THR A 29 -8.98 -9.11 -9.75
C THR A 29 -10.33 -9.50 -9.16
N GLU A 30 -11.41 -9.23 -9.89
CA GLU A 30 -12.77 -9.66 -9.52
C GLU A 30 -12.89 -11.19 -9.39
N ASP A 31 -12.04 -11.96 -10.09
CA ASP A 31 -12.00 -13.43 -9.98
C ASP A 31 -11.57 -13.93 -8.59
N ALA A 32 -10.99 -13.06 -7.76
CA ALA A 32 -10.65 -13.41 -6.38
C ALA A 32 -11.89 -13.52 -5.48
N ILE A 33 -13.04 -13.01 -5.92
CA ILE A 33 -14.30 -13.02 -5.17
C ILE A 33 -15.02 -14.33 -5.48
N THR A 34 -14.71 -15.39 -4.73
CA THR A 34 -15.26 -16.74 -4.95
C THR A 34 -16.42 -17.08 -4.03
N GLU A 35 -16.65 -16.25 -3.02
CA GLU A 35 -17.69 -16.46 -1.99
C GLU A 35 -18.19 -15.12 -1.42
N ASP A 36 -19.19 -15.15 -0.55
CA ASP A 36 -19.73 -13.96 0.12
C ASP A 36 -18.80 -13.47 1.25
N ASP A 37 -17.59 -13.01 0.86
CA ASP A 37 -16.60 -12.42 1.77
C ASP A 37 -16.45 -10.92 1.53
N ALA A 38 -16.96 -10.12 2.46
CA ALA A 38 -16.86 -8.67 2.39
C ALA A 38 -15.43 -8.12 2.56
N ASN A 39 -14.41 -8.93 2.86
CA ASN A 39 -13.03 -8.50 2.79
C ASN A 39 -12.57 -8.21 1.35
N TYR A 40 -13.30 -8.67 0.35
CA TYR A 40 -13.09 -8.28 -1.05
C TYR A 40 -13.94 -7.07 -1.49
N LYS A 41 -14.74 -6.50 -0.58
CA LYS A 41 -15.56 -5.33 -0.87
C LYS A 41 -14.79 -4.04 -0.60
N MET A 42 -14.34 -3.37 -1.67
CA MET A 42 -13.69 -2.07 -1.65
C MET A 42 -14.29 -1.15 -2.74
N ASN A 43 -14.00 0.14 -2.66
CA ASN A 43 -14.44 1.13 -3.63
C ASN A 43 -13.25 2.02 -4.06
N PRO A 44 -12.90 2.05 -5.36
CA PRO A 44 -13.53 1.34 -6.49
C PRO A 44 -13.51 -0.18 -6.33
N PRO A 45 -14.47 -0.91 -6.94
CA PRO A 45 -14.49 -2.37 -6.86
C PRO A 45 -13.32 -2.99 -7.62
N LEU A 46 -12.96 -4.22 -7.26
CA LEU A 46 -12.00 -5.02 -8.02
C LEU A 46 -12.50 -5.21 -9.46
N ARG A 47 -11.56 -5.19 -10.41
CA ARG A 47 -11.85 -5.25 -11.84
C ARG A 47 -11.13 -6.42 -12.49
N THR A 48 -11.19 -6.45 -13.81
CA THR A 48 -10.61 -7.50 -14.64
C THR A 48 -9.08 -7.50 -14.60
N ARG A 49 -8.46 -8.60 -15.03
CA ARG A 49 -7.00 -8.68 -15.22
C ARG A 49 -6.48 -7.57 -16.16
N LYS A 50 -7.22 -7.25 -17.20
CA LYS A 50 -6.87 -6.18 -18.14
C LYS A 50 -6.79 -4.81 -17.44
N ASP A 51 -7.71 -4.53 -16.50
CA ASP A 51 -7.67 -3.30 -15.72
C ASP A 51 -6.45 -3.25 -14.81
N VAL A 52 -6.14 -4.36 -14.12
CA VAL A 52 -4.95 -4.49 -13.27
C VAL A 52 -3.67 -4.25 -14.09
N ASP A 53 -3.55 -4.86 -15.26
CA ASP A 53 -2.38 -4.71 -16.12
C ASP A 53 -2.21 -3.25 -16.57
N LYS A 54 -3.32 -2.53 -16.83
CA LYS A 54 -3.28 -1.10 -17.15
C LYS A 54 -2.90 -0.21 -15.97
N LEU A 55 -3.28 -0.55 -14.75
CA LEU A 55 -2.81 0.13 -13.54
C LEU A 55 -1.30 -0.05 -13.36
N ILE A 56 -0.80 -1.26 -13.56
CA ILE A 56 0.64 -1.58 -13.48
C ILE A 56 1.43 -0.82 -14.57
N GLU A 57 0.93 -0.79 -15.80
CA GLU A 57 1.51 0.00 -16.89
C GLU A 57 1.52 1.51 -16.56
N GLY A 58 0.42 2.02 -15.97
CA GLY A 58 0.30 3.40 -15.55
C GLY A 58 1.32 3.78 -14.46
N LEU A 59 1.56 2.91 -13.49
CA LEU A 59 2.62 3.09 -12.48
C LEU A 59 4.01 3.10 -13.13
N LYS A 60 4.28 2.14 -14.01
CA LYS A 60 5.57 2.00 -14.69
C LYS A 60 5.88 3.21 -15.57
N SER A 61 4.90 3.72 -16.29
CA SER A 61 5.06 4.86 -17.21
C SER A 61 5.03 6.23 -16.52
N GLY A 62 4.61 6.31 -15.24
CA GLY A 62 4.45 7.57 -14.52
C GLY A 62 3.13 8.30 -14.79
N VAL A 63 2.19 7.67 -15.47
CA VAL A 63 0.81 8.18 -15.57
C VAL A 63 0.14 8.17 -14.21
N ILE A 64 0.35 7.12 -13.41
CA ILE A 64 -0.02 7.05 -12.00
C ILE A 64 1.18 7.50 -11.17
N ASP A 65 0.99 8.48 -10.30
CA ASP A 65 2.04 9.19 -9.61
C ASP A 65 2.49 8.49 -8.33
N CYS A 66 1.57 7.89 -7.59
CA CYS A 66 1.88 7.30 -6.30
C CYS A 66 1.05 6.06 -5.96
N ILE A 67 1.49 5.39 -4.91
CA ILE A 67 0.80 4.25 -4.29
C ILE A 67 0.27 4.74 -2.94
N ALA A 68 -1.05 4.68 -2.77
CA ALA A 68 -1.75 5.02 -1.54
C ALA A 68 -2.45 3.78 -0.98
N THR A 69 -2.64 3.69 0.32
CA THR A 69 -3.12 2.46 0.96
C THR A 69 -4.62 2.30 0.96
N ASP A 70 -5.36 3.40 0.94
CA ASP A 70 -6.82 3.41 1.19
C ASP A 70 -7.19 2.60 2.46
N HIS A 71 -6.41 2.81 3.53
CA HIS A 71 -6.55 2.07 4.77
C HIS A 71 -7.89 2.36 5.45
N ALA A 72 -8.80 1.40 5.43
CA ALA A 72 -10.15 1.50 5.96
C ALA A 72 -10.45 0.35 6.93
N PRO A 73 -10.00 0.44 8.20
CA PRO A 73 -10.29 -0.57 9.22
C PRO A 73 -11.75 -0.52 9.62
N HIS A 74 -12.39 -1.70 9.64
CA HIS A 74 -13.75 -1.90 10.08
C HIS A 74 -13.81 -2.94 11.19
N HIS A 75 -14.86 -2.86 12.01
CA HIS A 75 -15.11 -3.87 13.01
C HIS A 75 -15.52 -5.19 12.35
N LYS A 76 -15.11 -6.31 12.94
CA LYS A 76 -15.39 -7.65 12.41
C LYS A 76 -16.89 -7.85 12.11
N THR A 77 -17.76 -7.47 13.05
CA THR A 77 -19.22 -7.60 12.90
C THR A 77 -19.82 -6.76 11.76
N GLU A 78 -19.13 -5.70 11.31
CA GLU A 78 -19.57 -4.92 10.16
C GLU A 78 -19.24 -5.64 8.85
N LYS A 79 -18.08 -6.28 8.78
CA LYS A 79 -17.66 -7.07 7.62
C LYS A 79 -18.40 -8.41 7.52
N GLU A 80 -18.86 -8.98 8.64
CA GLU A 80 -19.66 -10.21 8.69
C GLU A 80 -21.12 -10.05 8.20
N ARG A 81 -21.55 -8.84 7.82
CA ARG A 81 -22.89 -8.61 7.25
C ARG A 81 -23.07 -9.14 5.83
N GLY A 82 -22.03 -9.74 5.26
CA GLY A 82 -22.03 -10.18 3.87
C GLY A 82 -21.69 -9.06 2.88
N PHE A 83 -21.47 -9.44 1.64
CA PHE A 83 -20.94 -8.54 0.62
C PHE A 83 -21.88 -7.34 0.32
N VAL A 84 -23.20 -7.53 0.41
CA VAL A 84 -24.17 -6.46 0.09
C VAL A 84 -24.19 -5.39 1.19
N ASP A 85 -24.29 -5.79 2.45
CA ASP A 85 -24.58 -4.89 3.57
C ASP A 85 -23.32 -4.41 4.34
N ALA A 86 -22.18 -5.05 4.12
CA ALA A 86 -20.92 -4.62 4.75
C ALA A 86 -20.42 -3.29 4.18
N PRO A 87 -19.72 -2.48 4.98
CA PRO A 87 -19.05 -1.27 4.50
C PRO A 87 -17.93 -1.59 3.51
N PHE A 88 -17.63 -0.65 2.60
CA PHE A 88 -16.50 -0.71 1.72
C PHE A 88 -15.17 -0.48 2.47
N GLY A 89 -14.11 -1.12 2.01
CA GLY A 89 -12.74 -0.88 2.44
C GLY A 89 -12.12 -2.05 3.19
N ILE A 90 -10.80 -2.02 3.20
CA ILE A 90 -9.93 -3.02 3.85
C ILE A 90 -8.77 -2.33 4.57
N THR A 91 -8.12 -3.04 5.49
CA THR A 91 -6.85 -2.57 6.04
C THR A 91 -5.74 -2.67 5.00
N GLY A 92 -4.96 -1.61 4.84
CA GLY A 92 -3.93 -1.52 3.78
C GLY A 92 -2.54 -1.11 4.25
N LEU A 93 -2.39 -0.51 5.46
CA LEU A 93 -1.09 0.01 5.91
C LEU A 93 -0.03 -1.09 6.06
N GLU A 94 -0.36 -2.16 6.76
CA GLU A 94 0.61 -3.19 7.14
C GLU A 94 0.94 -4.18 6.01
N THR A 95 0.15 -4.18 4.94
CA THR A 95 0.37 -5.03 3.76
C THR A 95 1.00 -4.28 2.58
N SER A 96 1.00 -2.95 2.58
CA SER A 96 1.35 -2.11 1.43
C SER A 96 2.77 -2.33 0.92
N VAL A 97 3.77 -2.37 1.80
CA VAL A 97 5.17 -2.57 1.45
C VAL A 97 5.38 -3.96 0.85
N ALA A 98 4.89 -4.98 1.54
CA ALA A 98 5.08 -6.37 1.10
C ALA A 98 4.37 -6.66 -0.23
N LEU A 99 3.15 -6.18 -0.41
CA LEU A 99 2.44 -6.33 -1.68
C LEU A 99 3.15 -5.59 -2.81
N THR A 100 3.64 -4.38 -2.57
CA THR A 100 4.39 -3.62 -3.58
C THR A 100 5.69 -4.31 -3.97
N ILE A 101 6.43 -4.84 -3.00
CA ILE A 101 7.65 -5.60 -3.29
C ILE A 101 7.32 -6.87 -4.07
N THR A 102 6.36 -7.65 -3.60
CA THR A 102 5.99 -8.93 -4.21
C THR A 102 5.48 -8.76 -5.65
N GLU A 103 4.55 -7.82 -5.84
CA GLU A 103 3.83 -7.69 -7.10
C GLU A 103 4.54 -6.79 -8.13
N LEU A 104 5.33 -5.81 -7.67
CA LEU A 104 5.94 -4.84 -8.58
C LEU A 104 7.46 -4.93 -8.62
N VAL A 105 8.15 -4.99 -7.46
CA VAL A 105 9.62 -4.99 -7.45
C VAL A 105 10.17 -6.35 -7.85
N LYS A 106 9.71 -7.44 -7.24
CA LYS A 106 10.17 -8.81 -7.57
C LYS A 106 9.83 -9.21 -9.00
N LYS A 107 8.76 -8.66 -9.56
CA LYS A 107 8.38 -8.88 -10.96
C LYS A 107 9.08 -7.93 -11.96
N GLY A 108 9.98 -7.07 -11.48
CA GLY A 108 10.73 -6.15 -12.33
C GLY A 108 9.91 -5.03 -12.97
N VAL A 109 8.74 -4.74 -12.42
CA VAL A 109 7.89 -3.61 -12.86
C VAL A 109 8.48 -2.29 -12.39
N LEU A 110 8.85 -2.22 -11.11
CA LEU A 110 9.50 -1.07 -10.49
C LEU A 110 10.87 -1.49 -9.91
N THR A 111 11.82 -0.58 -9.95
CA THR A 111 13.05 -0.69 -9.16
C THR A 111 12.75 -0.30 -7.70
N PRO A 112 13.60 -0.69 -6.71
CA PRO A 112 13.45 -0.24 -5.32
C PRO A 112 13.41 1.29 -5.19
N LEU A 113 14.18 2.01 -6.01
CA LEU A 113 14.18 3.48 -6.00
C LEU A 113 12.85 4.05 -6.51
N GLN A 114 12.30 3.49 -7.58
CA GLN A 114 10.97 3.88 -8.08
C GLN A 114 9.86 3.57 -7.06
N MET A 115 9.95 2.45 -6.35
CA MET A 115 9.04 2.15 -5.23
C MET A 115 9.11 3.24 -4.17
N ALA A 116 10.31 3.62 -3.71
CA ALA A 116 10.50 4.69 -2.73
C ALA A 116 9.97 6.04 -3.25
N GLU A 117 10.16 6.32 -4.53
CA GLU A 117 9.58 7.50 -5.17
C GLU A 117 8.05 7.48 -5.11
N ARG A 118 7.40 6.37 -5.50
CA ARG A 118 5.93 6.24 -5.55
C ARG A 118 5.26 6.18 -4.18
N MET A 119 5.94 5.67 -3.16
CA MET A 119 5.37 5.48 -1.81
C MET A 119 5.77 6.55 -0.81
N SER A 120 6.77 7.39 -1.11
CA SER A 120 7.30 8.37 -0.14
C SER A 120 7.55 9.74 -0.76
N TYR A 121 8.46 9.86 -1.72
CA TYR A 121 8.88 11.16 -2.26
C TYR A 121 7.75 11.89 -3.00
N THR A 122 7.10 11.22 -3.94
CA THR A 122 6.01 11.81 -4.73
C THR A 122 4.78 12.14 -3.88
N PRO A 123 4.30 11.25 -2.98
CA PRO A 123 3.23 11.61 -2.03
C PRO A 123 3.56 12.86 -1.20
N ALA A 124 4.78 12.95 -0.65
CA ALA A 124 5.19 14.12 0.14
C ALA A 124 5.13 15.42 -0.69
N LYS A 125 5.53 15.35 -1.97
CA LYS A 125 5.43 16.50 -2.89
C LYS A 125 3.98 16.89 -3.19
N ILE A 126 3.11 15.91 -3.44
CA ILE A 126 1.70 16.13 -3.77
C ILE A 126 0.99 16.86 -2.62
N ILE A 127 1.23 16.42 -1.38
CA ILE A 127 0.60 17.05 -0.19
C ILE A 127 1.38 18.27 0.35
N GLY A 128 2.51 18.62 -0.27
CA GLY A 128 3.27 19.84 0.05
C GLY A 128 4.04 19.81 1.37
N ILE A 129 4.46 18.61 1.84
CA ILE A 129 5.26 18.48 3.08
C ILE A 129 6.74 18.27 2.77
N ASP A 130 7.61 18.77 3.65
CA ASP A 130 9.07 18.64 3.53
C ASP A 130 9.56 17.31 4.09
N LYS A 131 9.15 16.21 3.43
CA LYS A 131 9.43 14.81 3.78
C LYS A 131 9.81 13.99 2.54
N GLY A 132 10.03 12.71 2.70
CA GLY A 132 10.26 11.76 1.59
C GLY A 132 11.67 11.80 1.02
N THR A 133 12.66 12.34 1.74
CA THR A 133 14.05 12.43 1.29
C THR A 133 15.04 12.14 2.42
N LEU A 134 16.21 11.59 2.07
CA LEU A 134 17.32 11.31 3.00
C LEU A 134 18.44 12.36 2.90
N LEU A 135 18.15 13.54 2.35
CA LEU A 135 19.16 14.61 2.23
C LEU A 135 19.60 15.13 3.61
N PRO A 136 20.90 15.52 3.76
CA PRO A 136 21.38 16.14 5.00
C PRO A 136 20.55 17.36 5.41
N GLY A 137 20.24 17.47 6.70
CA GLY A 137 19.43 18.57 7.26
C GLY A 137 17.91 18.34 7.22
N LYS A 138 17.45 17.24 6.62
CA LYS A 138 16.05 16.85 6.64
C LYS A 138 15.70 15.98 7.85
N ALA A 139 14.39 15.84 8.14
CA ALA A 139 13.93 14.95 9.20
C ALA A 139 14.37 13.51 8.90
N ALA A 140 14.92 12.83 9.91
CA ALA A 140 15.32 11.44 9.82
C ALA A 140 14.11 10.51 9.99
N ASP A 141 13.22 10.51 8.97
CA ASP A 141 12.09 9.59 8.84
C ASP A 141 12.48 8.52 7.83
N ILE A 142 12.79 7.31 8.32
CA ILE A 142 13.44 6.27 7.53
C ILE A 142 12.73 4.93 7.75
N THR A 143 12.42 4.24 6.67
CA THR A 143 11.98 2.85 6.69
C THR A 143 13.07 1.95 6.14
N ILE A 144 13.48 0.94 6.90
CA ILE A 144 14.46 -0.07 6.49
C ILE A 144 13.71 -1.36 6.19
N ILE A 145 13.91 -1.86 4.97
CA ILE A 145 13.17 -3.00 4.44
C ILE A 145 14.16 -4.09 4.03
N ASP A 146 13.86 -5.33 4.39
CA ASP A 146 14.50 -6.53 3.84
C ASP A 146 13.63 -7.01 2.67
N PRO A 147 14.06 -6.80 1.41
CA PRO A 147 13.23 -7.10 0.25
C PRO A 147 13.14 -8.61 -0.05
N ASP A 148 14.03 -9.40 0.52
CA ASP A 148 14.13 -10.83 0.24
C ASP A 148 13.46 -11.71 1.30
N MET A 149 13.15 -11.14 2.47
CA MET A 149 12.46 -11.85 3.54
C MET A 149 11.06 -12.23 3.11
N GLU A 150 10.80 -13.53 3.04
CA GLU A 150 9.49 -14.11 2.76
C GLU A 150 8.75 -14.40 4.07
N TYR A 151 7.45 -14.12 4.11
CA TYR A 151 6.59 -14.46 5.22
C TYR A 151 5.13 -14.63 4.76
N VAL A 152 4.31 -15.15 5.64
CA VAL A 152 2.86 -15.23 5.44
C VAL A 152 2.19 -14.11 6.21
N ILE A 153 1.32 -13.36 5.57
CA ILE A 153 0.53 -12.32 6.24
C ILE A 153 -0.37 -12.99 7.27
N ASP A 154 -0.28 -12.52 8.51
CA ASP A 154 -1.18 -12.90 9.61
C ASP A 154 -1.89 -11.64 10.11
N SER A 155 -3.14 -11.49 9.74
CA SER A 155 -3.95 -10.31 10.10
C SER A 155 -4.15 -10.16 11.61
N ASN A 156 -4.03 -11.25 12.38
CA ASN A 156 -4.13 -11.18 13.85
C ASN A 156 -2.96 -10.43 14.49
N THR A 157 -1.84 -10.28 13.79
CA THR A 157 -0.66 -9.55 14.26
C THR A 157 -0.68 -8.06 13.93
N PHE A 158 -1.70 -7.59 13.22
CA PHE A 158 -1.79 -6.18 12.83
C PHE A 158 -1.94 -5.26 14.05
N ALA A 159 -1.23 -4.14 14.02
CA ALA A 159 -1.39 -3.05 15.00
C ALA A 159 -2.70 -2.28 14.81
N SER A 160 -3.27 -2.32 13.60
CA SER A 160 -4.61 -1.81 13.31
C SER A 160 -5.66 -2.49 14.18
N LYS A 161 -6.66 -1.73 14.63
CA LYS A 161 -7.81 -2.30 15.36
C LYS A 161 -8.73 -3.13 14.47
N GLY A 162 -8.78 -2.83 13.18
CA GLY A 162 -9.47 -3.65 12.16
C GLY A 162 -8.50 -4.64 11.56
N HIS A 163 -8.99 -5.84 11.27
CA HIS A 163 -8.23 -6.95 10.68
C HIS A 163 -8.83 -7.39 9.33
N ASN A 164 -9.71 -6.56 8.78
CA ASN A 164 -10.46 -6.82 7.55
C ASN A 164 -9.55 -6.73 6.32
N THR A 165 -9.03 -7.86 5.89
CA THR A 165 -8.14 -7.96 4.74
C THR A 165 -8.35 -9.28 3.99
N PRO A 166 -8.33 -9.27 2.64
CA PRO A 166 -8.34 -10.49 1.84
C PRO A 166 -6.93 -11.12 1.70
N PHE A 167 -5.92 -10.50 2.32
CA PHE A 167 -4.53 -10.96 2.19
C PHE A 167 -4.07 -11.84 3.35
N ASP A 168 -4.93 -12.15 4.31
CA ASP A 168 -4.62 -13.10 5.37
C ASP A 168 -4.20 -14.45 4.78
N GLY A 169 -3.12 -15.05 5.29
CA GLY A 169 -2.57 -16.28 4.74
C GLY A 169 -1.78 -16.15 3.43
N LYS A 170 -1.70 -14.96 2.82
CA LYS A 170 -0.95 -14.75 1.57
C LYS A 170 0.56 -14.74 1.84
N LYS A 171 1.32 -15.54 1.07
CA LYS A 171 2.78 -15.50 1.07
C LYS A 171 3.26 -14.26 0.29
N VAL A 172 4.15 -13.49 0.91
CA VAL A 172 4.70 -12.25 0.35
C VAL A 172 6.20 -12.15 0.64
N SER A 173 6.87 -11.24 -0.07
CA SER A 173 8.26 -10.84 0.17
C SER A 173 8.32 -9.36 0.58
N GLY A 174 9.35 -8.99 1.33
CA GLY A 174 9.58 -7.59 1.68
C GLY A 174 9.06 -7.24 3.06
N GLN A 175 9.89 -7.50 4.07
CA GLN A 175 9.56 -7.20 5.46
C GLN A 175 10.18 -5.88 5.90
N VAL A 176 9.37 -5.00 6.51
CA VAL A 176 9.89 -3.81 7.21
C VAL A 176 10.65 -4.28 8.45
N ARG A 177 11.92 -3.88 8.55
CA ARG A 177 12.81 -4.23 9.68
C ARG A 177 12.82 -3.12 10.72
N TYR A 178 12.84 -1.87 10.27
CA TYR A 178 12.80 -0.71 11.17
C TYR A 178 11.97 0.42 10.56
N THR A 179 11.27 1.14 11.42
CA THR A 179 10.72 2.46 11.13
C THR A 179 11.31 3.46 12.11
N ILE A 180 11.87 4.53 11.57
CA ILE A 180 12.50 5.62 12.32
C ILE A 180 11.72 6.89 12.04
N VAL A 181 11.31 7.60 13.07
CA VAL A 181 10.61 8.88 12.98
C VAL A 181 11.37 9.93 13.77
N SER A 182 11.75 11.01 13.12
CA SER A 182 12.55 12.09 13.72
C SER A 182 13.82 11.58 14.41
N GLY A 183 14.47 10.57 13.82
CA GLY A 183 15.69 9.97 14.33
C GLY A 183 15.50 8.94 15.46
N LYS A 184 14.27 8.65 15.86
CA LYS A 184 13.97 7.63 16.87
C LYS A 184 13.40 6.37 16.22
N VAL A 185 13.87 5.20 16.63
CA VAL A 185 13.30 3.90 16.24
C VAL A 185 11.94 3.75 16.92
N VAL A 186 10.88 3.67 16.12
CA VAL A 186 9.50 3.52 16.59
C VAL A 186 8.95 2.13 16.33
N TYR A 187 9.56 1.40 15.45
CA TYR A 187 9.23 0.01 15.12
C TYR A 187 10.51 -0.75 14.80
N SER A 188 10.63 -1.97 15.33
CA SER A 188 11.65 -2.92 14.92
C SER A 188 11.11 -4.33 14.85
N ASN A 189 11.51 -5.08 13.82
CA ASN A 189 11.21 -6.48 13.65
C ASN A 189 12.50 -7.26 13.44
N ASN A 190 13.00 -7.88 14.51
CA ASN A 190 14.18 -8.72 14.49
C ASN A 190 13.76 -10.19 14.50
N ASN A 191 13.61 -10.80 13.30
CA ASN A 191 13.33 -12.23 13.11
C ASN A 191 12.03 -12.74 13.79
N GLY A 192 10.99 -11.93 13.84
CA GLY A 192 9.69 -12.32 14.36
C GLY A 192 9.56 -12.24 15.90
N THR A 193 10.55 -11.62 16.58
CA THR A 193 10.58 -11.56 18.03
C THR A 193 10.52 -10.15 18.56
N GLU A 194 9.73 -9.37 18.68
CA GLU A 194 9.50 -8.04 19.29
C GLU A 194 9.19 -6.93 18.29
N VAL A 195 7.98 -6.51 18.37
CA VAL A 195 7.53 -5.21 17.84
C VAL A 195 7.67 -4.19 18.98
N ILE A 196 8.70 -3.35 18.95
CA ILE A 196 8.83 -2.22 19.86
C ILE A 196 8.15 -1.03 19.22
N ILE A 197 6.97 -0.67 19.72
CA ILE A 197 6.33 0.61 19.39
C ILE A 197 6.72 1.59 20.48
N ASP A 198 7.55 2.56 20.19
CA ASP A 198 7.84 3.67 21.11
C ASP A 198 6.56 4.50 21.29
N LYS A 199 5.99 4.44 22.50
CA LYS A 199 4.74 5.14 22.86
C LYS A 199 4.92 6.66 22.97
N ASP A 200 6.16 7.16 22.93
CA ASP A 200 6.51 8.58 23.09
C ASP A 200 6.66 9.32 21.75
N VAL A 201 6.30 8.68 20.62
CA VAL A 201 6.27 9.35 19.33
C VAL A 201 5.15 10.39 19.33
N PRO A 202 5.44 11.65 18.97
CA PRO A 202 4.39 12.65 18.81
C PRO A 202 3.32 12.17 17.83
N LYS A 203 2.07 12.17 18.26
CA LYS A 203 0.94 11.94 17.35
C LYS A 203 0.94 13.08 16.34
N LEU A 204 1.04 12.74 15.08
CA LEU A 204 0.87 13.68 13.96
C LEU A 204 -0.55 14.22 13.94
#